data_be4aa7c28c4e3e0a09ac3ac6512c6fe2
#
_entry.id   be4aa7c28c4e3e0a09ac3ac6512c6fe2
#
_cell.length_a   1.000
_cell.length_b   1.000
_cell.length_c   1.000
_cell.angle_alpha   90.00
_cell.angle_beta   90.00
_cell.angle_gamma   90.00
#
_symmetry.space_group_name_H-M   'P 1'
#
loop_
_entity.id
_entity.type
_entity.pdbx_description
1 polymer ?
#
loop_
_entity_poly.entity_id
_entity_poly.type
_entity_poly.pdbx_seq_one_letter_code
_entity_poly.pdbx_strand_id
1 'polypeptide(L)'
;MRKQLSKRNTAELAVLMGLIFTAGMSFARFDAACEDLRQNVLRLHIIANSNSEADQAVKLLVRDRILEETADIFSGAAGLNEAEKRAAENLCNIAECAEETLKANGFGYGAAAEIGNSYFETREYESFTLPAGNYRSLIIRLGKAEGKNW
;
A
#
# COMPACT_ATOMS: atom_id res chain seq x y z
N MET A 1 2.77 45.00 36.68
CA MET A 1 1.55 44.43 37.31
C MET A 1 1.29 43.04 36.76
N ARG A 2 1.59 41.97 37.52
CA ARG A 2 1.19 40.57 37.15
C ARG A 2 -0.29 40.41 37.52
N LYS A 3 -1.18 40.32 36.53
CA LYS A 3 -2.57 39.91 36.76
C LYS A 3 -2.55 38.45 37.28
N GLN A 4 -2.88 38.27 38.58
CA GLN A 4 -3.16 36.92 39.08
C GLN A 4 -4.42 36.40 38.40
N LEU A 5 -4.27 35.34 37.67
CA LEU A 5 -5.40 34.59 37.10
C LEU A 5 -6.29 34.07 38.23
N SER A 6 -7.61 34.25 38.13
CA SER A 6 -8.56 33.67 39.08
C SER A 6 -8.36 32.14 39.12
N LYS A 7 -8.52 31.53 40.32
CA LYS A 7 -8.42 30.04 40.48
C LYS A 7 -9.31 29.29 39.50
N ARG A 8 -10.45 29.84 39.14
CA ARG A 8 -11.36 29.28 38.11
C ARG A 8 -10.72 29.27 36.72
N ASN A 9 -10.14 30.39 36.31
CA ASN A 9 -9.45 30.49 34.99
C ASN A 9 -8.22 29.58 34.92
N THR A 10 -7.54 29.35 36.03
CA THR A 10 -6.40 28.43 36.11
C THR A 10 -6.85 26.98 35.95
N ALA A 11 -7.98 26.59 36.56
CA ALA A 11 -8.56 25.25 36.41
C ALA A 11 -9.08 25.01 34.99
N GLU A 12 -9.77 25.98 34.40
CA GLU A 12 -10.24 25.94 33.01
C GLU A 12 -9.06 25.78 32.03
N LEU A 13 -7.99 26.53 32.22
CA LEU A 13 -6.78 26.43 31.42
C LEU A 13 -6.10 25.07 31.56
N ALA A 14 -6.02 24.51 32.77
CA ALA A 14 -5.44 23.20 33.02
C ALA A 14 -6.25 22.09 32.33
N VAL A 15 -7.58 22.16 32.36
CA VAL A 15 -8.45 21.22 31.65
C VAL A 15 -8.25 21.33 30.15
N LEU A 16 -8.21 22.53 29.60
CA LEU A 16 -7.99 22.78 28.17
C LEU A 16 -6.63 22.22 27.70
N MET A 17 -5.58 22.49 28.47
CA MET A 17 -4.24 21.96 28.19
C MET A 17 -4.22 20.42 28.28
N GLY A 18 -4.93 19.82 29.23
CA GLY A 18 -5.07 18.37 29.36
C GLY A 18 -5.75 17.75 28.13
N LEU A 19 -6.82 18.38 27.65
CA LEU A 19 -7.52 17.94 26.44
C LEU A 19 -6.63 18.03 25.18
N ILE A 20 -5.91 19.14 25.00
CA ILE A 20 -4.97 19.33 23.89
C ILE A 20 -3.85 18.28 23.97
N PHE A 21 -3.29 18.05 25.14
CA PHE A 21 -2.25 17.05 25.35
C PHE A 21 -2.75 15.64 25.02
N THR A 22 -3.94 15.28 25.52
CA THR A 22 -4.55 13.96 25.24
C THR A 22 -4.83 13.77 23.76
N ALA A 23 -5.36 14.79 23.08
CA ALA A 23 -5.58 14.76 21.64
C ALA A 23 -4.25 14.58 20.90
N GLY A 24 -3.22 15.34 21.24
CA GLY A 24 -1.89 15.24 20.64
C GLY A 24 -1.26 13.85 20.81
N MET A 25 -1.38 13.25 22.00
CA MET A 25 -0.91 11.89 22.26
C MET A 25 -1.67 10.84 21.45
N SER A 26 -2.98 11.03 21.27
CA SER A 26 -3.79 10.11 20.44
C SER A 26 -3.39 10.18 18.97
N PHE A 27 -3.15 11.37 18.44
CA PHE A 27 -2.65 11.54 17.07
C PHE A 27 -1.27 10.91 16.88
N ALA A 28 -0.34 11.12 17.81
CA ALA A 28 1.00 10.56 17.72
C ALA A 28 1.00 9.01 17.72
N ARG A 29 0.13 8.41 18.54
CA ARG A 29 -0.04 6.94 18.57
C ARG A 29 -0.66 6.41 17.28
N PHE A 30 -1.65 7.11 16.73
CA PHE A 30 -2.27 6.74 15.47
C PHE A 30 -1.27 6.81 14.32
N ASP A 31 -0.49 7.88 14.24
CA ASP A 31 0.54 8.05 13.19
C ASP A 31 1.62 6.96 13.29
N ALA A 32 2.08 6.65 14.50
CA ALA A 32 3.05 5.57 14.73
C ALA A 32 2.49 4.19 14.31
N ALA A 33 1.22 3.90 14.58
CA ALA A 33 0.57 2.67 14.15
C ALA A 33 0.41 2.60 12.62
N CYS A 34 0.09 3.73 11.97
CA CYS A 34 0.05 3.82 10.51
C CYS A 34 1.43 3.61 9.88
N GLU A 35 2.49 4.14 10.49
CA GLU A 35 3.86 3.96 10.02
C GLU A 35 4.33 2.51 10.17
N ASP A 36 4.03 1.88 11.30
CA ASP A 36 4.33 0.47 11.51
C ASP A 36 3.66 -0.43 10.44
N LEU A 37 2.40 -0.17 10.10
CA LEU A 37 1.72 -0.87 9.00
C LEU A 37 2.42 -0.64 7.66
N ARG A 38 2.84 0.60 7.35
CA ARG A 38 3.53 0.91 6.09
C ARG A 38 4.86 0.18 5.97
N GLN A 39 5.57 0.02 7.08
CA GLN A 39 6.89 -0.64 7.12
C GLN A 39 6.81 -2.17 7.15
N ASN A 40 5.63 -2.75 7.38
CA ASN A 40 5.45 -4.19 7.51
C ASN A 40 4.62 -4.83 6.39
N VAL A 41 4.19 -4.07 5.38
CA VAL A 41 3.35 -4.56 4.28
C VAL A 41 4.03 -4.37 2.93
N LEU A 42 4.18 -5.45 2.17
CA LEU A 42 4.51 -5.42 0.74
C LEU A 42 3.19 -5.35 -0.05
N ARG A 43 3.01 -4.31 -0.86
CA ARG A 43 1.79 -4.14 -1.66
C ARG A 43 2.01 -4.53 -3.12
N LEU A 44 1.01 -5.16 -3.72
CA LEU A 44 0.97 -5.40 -5.15
C LEU A 44 0.42 -4.16 -5.87
N HIS A 45 1.18 -3.64 -6.84
CA HIS A 45 0.85 -2.49 -7.65
C HIS A 45 0.89 -2.84 -9.15
N ILE A 46 -0.25 -3.00 -9.78
CA ILE A 46 -0.33 -3.32 -11.20
C ILE A 46 -0.78 -2.09 -11.98
N ILE A 47 0.03 -1.68 -12.96
CA ILE A 47 -0.23 -0.54 -13.82
C ILE A 47 -0.63 -1.07 -15.21
N ALA A 48 -1.87 -0.77 -15.62
CA ALA A 48 -2.37 -1.19 -16.92
C ALA A 48 -1.67 -0.47 -18.08
N ASN A 49 -1.69 -1.08 -19.27
CA ASN A 49 -1.14 -0.47 -20.48
C ASN A 49 -1.78 0.88 -20.80
N SER A 50 -3.11 0.99 -20.66
CA SER A 50 -3.85 2.24 -20.88
C SER A 50 -5.10 2.32 -19.97
N ASN A 51 -5.91 3.38 -20.18
CA ASN A 51 -7.19 3.55 -19.50
C ASN A 51 -8.37 2.91 -20.27
N SER A 52 -8.12 2.15 -21.32
CA SER A 52 -9.18 1.44 -22.02
C SER A 52 -9.86 0.41 -21.10
N GLU A 53 -11.13 0.16 -21.31
CA GLU A 53 -11.89 -0.81 -20.54
C GLU A 53 -11.26 -2.21 -20.63
N ALA A 54 -10.77 -2.58 -21.82
CA ALA A 54 -10.09 -3.86 -22.05
C ALA A 54 -8.79 -3.99 -21.24
N ASP A 55 -7.93 -2.93 -21.24
CA ASP A 55 -6.69 -2.93 -20.47
C ASP A 55 -6.95 -2.93 -18.96
N GLN A 56 -8.00 -2.26 -18.50
CA GLN A 56 -8.39 -2.28 -17.10
C GLN A 56 -9.00 -3.63 -16.68
N ALA A 57 -9.73 -4.30 -17.57
CA ALA A 57 -10.28 -5.63 -17.31
C ALA A 57 -9.17 -6.69 -17.24
N VAL A 58 -8.24 -6.73 -18.20
CA VAL A 58 -7.13 -7.71 -18.20
C VAL A 58 -6.18 -7.49 -17.02
N LYS A 59 -5.99 -6.25 -16.55
CA LYS A 59 -5.24 -5.97 -15.31
C LYS A 59 -5.78 -6.75 -14.11
N LEU A 60 -7.10 -6.91 -13.99
CA LEU A 60 -7.71 -7.66 -12.90
C LEU A 60 -7.42 -9.16 -13.04
N LEU A 61 -7.45 -9.70 -14.24
CA LEU A 61 -7.09 -11.10 -14.51
C LEU A 61 -5.62 -11.37 -14.17
N VAL A 62 -4.73 -10.45 -14.57
CA VAL A 62 -3.30 -10.53 -14.23
C VAL A 62 -3.11 -10.46 -12.71
N ARG A 63 -3.83 -9.58 -12.00
CA ARG A 63 -3.78 -9.50 -10.54
C ARG A 63 -4.15 -10.84 -9.91
N ASP A 64 -5.27 -11.41 -10.30
CA ASP A 64 -5.79 -12.63 -9.69
C ASP A 64 -4.83 -13.80 -9.95
N ARG A 65 -4.29 -13.91 -11.16
CA ARG A 65 -3.30 -14.92 -11.51
C ARG A 65 -1.99 -14.77 -10.71
N ILE A 66 -1.47 -13.55 -10.58
CA ILE A 66 -0.27 -13.28 -9.78
C ILE A 66 -0.50 -13.63 -8.31
N LEU A 67 -1.64 -13.25 -7.72
CA LEU A 67 -1.96 -13.58 -6.33
C LEU A 67 -2.02 -15.10 -6.09
N GLU A 68 -2.56 -15.85 -7.05
CA GLU A 68 -2.59 -17.31 -6.99
C GLU A 68 -1.18 -17.92 -7.06
N GLU A 69 -0.38 -17.54 -8.05
CA GLU A 69 0.99 -18.05 -8.25
C GLU A 69 1.96 -17.62 -7.14
N THR A 70 1.78 -16.45 -6.57
CA THR A 70 2.68 -15.95 -5.52
C THR A 70 2.28 -16.35 -4.11
N ALA A 71 1.12 -16.98 -3.91
CA ALA A 71 0.66 -17.41 -2.59
C ALA A 71 1.69 -18.29 -1.88
N ASP A 72 2.28 -19.26 -2.60
CA ASP A 72 3.31 -20.14 -2.06
C ASP A 72 4.64 -19.41 -1.83
N ILE A 73 5.00 -18.46 -2.69
CA ILE A 73 6.24 -17.67 -2.57
C ILE A 73 6.23 -16.88 -1.25
N PHE A 74 5.08 -16.29 -0.89
CA PHE A 74 4.95 -15.47 0.31
C PHE A 74 4.51 -16.27 1.55
N SER A 75 4.13 -17.52 1.38
CA SER A 75 3.74 -18.39 2.49
C SER A 75 4.87 -18.50 3.53
N GLY A 76 4.56 -18.18 4.79
CA GLY A 76 5.53 -18.25 5.89
C GLY A 76 6.63 -17.18 5.87
N ALA A 77 6.51 -16.11 5.08
CA ALA A 77 7.44 -14.98 5.16
C ALA A 77 7.31 -14.28 6.54
N ALA A 78 8.43 -14.14 7.25
CA ALA A 78 8.47 -13.62 8.62
C ALA A 78 8.39 -12.07 8.70
N GLY A 79 8.05 -11.39 7.61
CA GLY A 79 7.92 -9.94 7.54
C GLY A 79 8.30 -9.35 6.19
N LEU A 80 8.27 -8.01 6.09
CA LEU A 80 8.48 -7.28 4.84
C LEU A 80 9.80 -7.62 4.15
N ASN A 81 10.90 -7.64 4.90
CA ASN A 81 12.24 -7.88 4.32
C ASN A 81 12.34 -9.26 3.65
N GLU A 82 11.75 -10.29 4.25
CA GLU A 82 11.74 -11.62 3.66
C GLU A 82 10.80 -11.71 2.48
N ALA A 83 9.62 -11.10 2.56
CA ALA A 83 8.69 -11.00 1.45
C ALA A 83 9.30 -10.26 0.25
N GLU A 84 9.98 -9.15 0.49
CA GLU A 84 10.69 -8.39 -0.55
C GLU A 84 11.81 -9.22 -1.19
N LYS A 85 12.61 -9.92 -0.40
CA LYS A 85 13.67 -10.79 -0.90
C LYS A 85 13.09 -11.89 -1.80
N ARG A 86 12.06 -12.60 -1.35
CA ARG A 86 11.39 -13.65 -2.12
C ARG A 86 10.77 -13.11 -3.41
N ALA A 87 10.14 -11.93 -3.36
CA ALA A 87 9.64 -11.25 -4.55
C ALA A 87 10.78 -10.93 -5.53
N ALA A 88 11.90 -10.37 -5.05
CA ALA A 88 13.05 -10.03 -5.88
C ALA A 88 13.68 -11.25 -6.57
N GLU A 89 13.75 -12.37 -5.88
CA GLU A 89 14.25 -13.65 -6.44
C GLU A 89 13.33 -14.24 -7.50
N ASN A 90 12.05 -13.86 -7.52
CA ASN A 90 11.02 -14.39 -8.42
C ASN A 90 10.49 -13.39 -9.45
N LEU A 91 11.12 -12.21 -9.61
CA LEU A 91 10.63 -11.17 -10.53
C LEU A 91 10.44 -11.67 -11.97
N CYS A 92 11.36 -12.49 -12.48
CA CYS A 92 11.23 -13.07 -13.82
C CYS A 92 9.99 -13.95 -13.95
N ASN A 93 9.79 -14.86 -13.01
CA ASN A 93 8.63 -15.78 -13.02
C ASN A 93 7.31 -15.00 -12.90
N ILE A 94 7.28 -13.95 -12.08
CA ILE A 94 6.11 -13.08 -11.91
C ILE A 94 5.81 -12.30 -13.19
N ALA A 95 6.84 -11.79 -13.87
CA ALA A 95 6.67 -11.10 -15.15
C ALA A 95 6.19 -12.07 -16.26
N GLU A 96 6.76 -13.27 -16.33
CA GLU A 96 6.33 -14.32 -17.27
C GLU A 96 4.87 -14.72 -17.03
N CYS A 97 4.46 -14.95 -15.79
CA CYS A 97 3.07 -15.23 -15.42
C CYS A 97 2.11 -14.12 -15.88
N ALA A 98 2.50 -12.85 -15.72
CA ALA A 98 1.73 -11.72 -16.21
C ALA A 98 1.63 -11.72 -17.74
N GLU A 99 2.74 -11.98 -18.45
CA GLU A 99 2.77 -12.05 -19.92
C GLU A 99 1.93 -13.21 -20.47
N GLU A 100 2.00 -14.37 -19.85
CA GLU A 100 1.17 -15.54 -20.24
C GLU A 100 -0.31 -15.21 -20.09
N THR A 101 -0.69 -14.55 -19.00
CA THR A 101 -2.08 -14.11 -18.78
C THR A 101 -2.51 -13.10 -19.85
N LEU A 102 -1.66 -12.13 -20.21
CA LEU A 102 -1.93 -11.19 -21.29
C LEU A 102 -2.12 -11.91 -22.64
N LYS A 103 -1.21 -12.79 -23.00
CA LYS A 103 -1.27 -13.59 -24.25
C LYS A 103 -2.52 -14.45 -24.34
N ALA A 104 -2.86 -15.12 -23.24
CA ALA A 104 -4.07 -15.95 -23.16
C ALA A 104 -5.37 -15.16 -23.37
N ASN A 105 -5.36 -13.86 -23.06
CA ASN A 105 -6.49 -12.95 -23.26
C ASN A 105 -6.38 -12.08 -24.51
N GLY A 106 -5.46 -12.40 -25.44
CA GLY A 106 -5.35 -11.73 -26.75
C GLY A 106 -4.59 -10.42 -26.77
N PHE A 107 -3.81 -10.12 -25.70
CA PHE A 107 -2.98 -8.91 -25.66
C PHE A 107 -1.55 -9.22 -26.13
N GLY A 108 -1.02 -8.35 -27.01
CA GLY A 108 0.30 -8.54 -27.63
C GLY A 108 1.45 -7.75 -27.00
N TYR A 109 1.22 -7.05 -25.91
CA TYR A 109 2.26 -6.32 -25.16
C TYR A 109 2.79 -7.16 -23.99
N GLY A 110 4.03 -6.89 -23.60
CA GLY A 110 4.70 -7.59 -22.52
C GLY A 110 4.37 -7.04 -21.12
N ALA A 111 4.97 -7.65 -20.11
CA ALA A 111 4.92 -7.21 -18.73
C ALA A 111 6.34 -7.13 -18.14
N ALA A 112 6.52 -6.25 -17.16
CA ALA A 112 7.74 -6.15 -16.37
C ALA A 112 7.40 -6.10 -14.88
N ALA A 113 8.22 -6.76 -14.05
CA ALA A 113 8.08 -6.75 -12.61
C ALA A 113 9.30 -6.12 -11.94
N GLU A 114 9.08 -5.30 -10.94
CA GLU A 114 10.15 -4.67 -10.15
C GLU A 114 9.73 -4.48 -8.70
N ILE A 115 10.72 -4.33 -7.81
CA ILE A 115 10.48 -3.88 -6.43
C ILE A 115 10.76 -2.39 -6.33
N GLY A 116 9.79 -1.65 -5.80
CA GLY A 116 9.91 -0.20 -5.66
C GLY A 116 9.07 0.36 -4.53
N ASN A 117 8.91 1.67 -4.53
CA ASN A 117 7.98 2.37 -3.65
C ASN A 117 6.84 2.94 -4.46
N SER A 118 5.63 2.79 -3.96
CA SER A 118 4.43 3.36 -4.59
C SER A 118 3.55 4.03 -3.55
N TYR A 119 2.98 5.17 -3.92
CA TYR A 119 1.97 5.83 -3.10
C TYR A 119 0.62 5.17 -3.32
N PHE A 120 -0.09 4.93 -2.24
CA PHE A 120 -1.46 4.43 -2.26
C PHE A 120 -2.37 5.33 -1.42
N GLU A 121 -3.60 5.46 -1.84
CA GLU A 121 -4.65 6.04 -1.02
C GLU A 121 -5.12 5.04 0.04
N THR A 122 -5.87 5.54 1.03
CA THR A 122 -6.48 4.69 2.05
C THR A 122 -7.34 3.61 1.40
N ARG A 123 -7.15 2.36 1.79
CA ARG A 123 -7.91 1.23 1.28
C ARG A 123 -8.52 0.44 2.44
N GLU A 124 -9.82 0.30 2.39
CA GLU A 124 -10.58 -0.54 3.33
C GLU A 124 -10.71 -1.96 2.74
N TYR A 125 -10.40 -2.94 3.56
CA TYR A 125 -10.63 -4.36 3.33
C TYR A 125 -11.64 -4.85 4.37
N GLU A 126 -12.25 -6.01 4.17
CA GLU A 126 -13.28 -6.53 5.08
C GLU A 126 -12.83 -6.64 6.55
N SER A 127 -11.55 -6.91 6.80
CA SER A 127 -10.99 -7.15 8.14
C SER A 127 -10.02 -6.08 8.64
N PHE A 128 -9.55 -5.17 7.78
CA PHE A 128 -8.56 -4.13 8.14
C PHE A 128 -8.56 -2.97 7.14
N THR A 129 -7.99 -1.85 7.57
CA THR A 129 -7.78 -0.65 6.73
C THR A 129 -6.30 -0.38 6.60
N LEU A 130 -5.82 -0.20 5.37
CA LEU A 130 -4.47 0.31 5.10
C LEU A 130 -4.53 1.83 4.90
N PRO A 131 -3.81 2.62 5.72
CA PRO A 131 -3.79 4.08 5.59
C PRO A 131 -3.09 4.52 4.31
N ALA A 132 -3.39 5.72 3.85
CA ALA A 132 -2.68 6.34 2.73
C ALA A 132 -1.18 6.52 3.05
N GLY A 133 -0.34 6.38 2.04
CA GLY A 133 1.10 6.57 2.19
C GLY A 133 1.95 5.85 1.16
N ASN A 134 3.26 5.96 1.31
CA ASN A 134 4.23 5.22 0.52
C ASN A 134 4.46 3.83 1.12
N TYR A 135 4.38 2.82 0.29
CA TYR A 135 4.62 1.42 0.65
C TYR A 135 5.69 0.80 -0.23
N ARG A 136 6.44 -0.14 0.34
CA ARG A 136 7.20 -1.08 -0.49
C ARG A 136 6.22 -1.88 -1.34
N SER A 137 6.56 -2.05 -2.60
CA SER A 137 5.62 -2.60 -3.58
C SER A 137 6.31 -3.51 -4.58
N LEU A 138 5.64 -4.63 -4.87
CA LEU A 138 5.86 -5.39 -6.08
C LEU A 138 5.07 -4.69 -7.19
N ILE A 139 5.77 -4.07 -8.12
CA ILE A 139 5.20 -3.26 -9.21
C ILE A 139 5.21 -4.09 -10.49
N ILE A 140 4.04 -4.26 -11.10
CA ILE A 140 3.87 -4.93 -12.38
C ILE A 140 3.43 -3.90 -13.41
N ARG A 141 4.23 -3.69 -14.44
CA ARG A 141 3.93 -2.77 -15.55
C ARG A 141 3.47 -3.56 -16.76
N LEU A 142 2.27 -3.30 -17.24
CA LEU A 142 1.70 -3.93 -18.42
C LEU A 142 1.83 -2.98 -19.62
N GLY A 143 2.52 -3.43 -20.67
CA GLY A 143 2.74 -2.64 -21.87
C GLY A 143 3.42 -1.29 -21.60
N LYS A 144 2.76 -0.19 -21.96
CA LYS A 144 3.28 1.19 -21.75
C LYS A 144 3.14 1.69 -20.30
N ALA A 145 2.34 1.02 -19.48
CA ALA A 145 2.06 1.41 -18.10
C ALA A 145 1.54 2.85 -17.95
N GLU A 146 0.65 3.28 -18.87
CA GLU A 146 0.04 4.62 -18.89
C GLU A 146 -1.37 4.63 -18.26
N GLY A 147 -1.86 3.46 -17.84
CA GLY A 147 -3.18 3.31 -17.23
C GLY A 147 -3.25 3.89 -15.82
N LYS A 148 -4.44 4.40 -15.46
CA LYS A 148 -4.70 4.85 -14.09
C LYS A 148 -4.58 3.68 -13.11
N ASN A 149 -3.95 4.00 -12.00
CA ASN A 149 -3.98 3.14 -10.83
C ASN A 149 -5.14 3.60 -9.92
N TRP A 150 -5.94 2.68 -9.46
CA TRP A 150 -7.09 2.91 -8.56
C TRP A 150 -7.24 1.78 -7.55
#